data_d4ba5d88bb49ea73a77f5013b3eb3823
#
_entry.id   d4ba5d88bb49ea73a77f5013b3eb3823
#
_cell.length_a   1.000
_cell.length_b   1.000
_cell.length_c   1.000
_cell.angle_alpha   90.00
_cell.angle_beta   90.00
_cell.angle_gamma   90.00
#
_symmetry.space_group_name_H-M   'P 1'
#
loop_
_entity.id
_entity.type
_entity.pdbx_description
1 polymer ?
#
loop_
_entity_poly.entity_id
_entity_poly.type
_entity_poly.pdbx_seq_one_letter_code
_entity_poly.pdbx_strand_id
1 'polypeptide(L)'
;MGISNTDLKASMDWLAQVEPQFGKAIALAGYPEARIREPGYATLLRTIVGQQVSVAAAASVWNKLEALLGPECPPDILIVQDYDALRACGMSRQKQGYARSLAELILTGALALDALPNDDEAAIAYLTQVKGIGRWSAEIYLLFAEGRPDIWPAGDLAIQESVGRLMGLPVRPSEKEIRVIAENWRPHRGAAAIFTWHIYNAGFEAI
;
A
#
# COMPACT_ATOMS: atom_id res chain seq x y z
N MET A 1 -8.82 -10.39 -0.47
CA MET A 1 -7.93 -11.09 -1.45
C MET A 1 -7.51 -10.07 -2.50
N GLY A 2 -6.20 -9.83 -2.71
CA GLY A 2 -5.71 -8.79 -3.62
C GLY A 2 -6.17 -8.94 -5.07
N ILE A 3 -5.90 -7.95 -5.92
CA ILE A 3 -6.25 -7.96 -7.35
C ILE A 3 -5.45 -9.08 -8.04
N SER A 4 -6.13 -10.04 -8.68
CA SER A 4 -5.48 -11.15 -9.40
C SER A 4 -4.80 -10.67 -10.70
N ASN A 5 -3.86 -11.47 -11.25
CA ASN A 5 -3.25 -11.17 -12.55
C ASN A 5 -4.29 -11.06 -13.68
N THR A 6 -5.34 -11.88 -13.64
CA THR A 6 -6.42 -11.85 -14.62
C THR A 6 -7.23 -10.56 -14.54
N ASP A 7 -7.62 -10.17 -13.33
CA ASP A 7 -8.39 -8.94 -13.12
C ASP A 7 -7.54 -7.70 -13.41
N LEU A 8 -6.27 -7.74 -13.02
CA LEU A 8 -5.32 -6.66 -13.31
C LEU A 8 -5.16 -6.45 -14.81
N LYS A 9 -4.98 -7.56 -15.57
CA LYS A 9 -4.87 -7.49 -17.02
C LYS A 9 -6.15 -6.93 -17.64
N ALA A 10 -7.34 -7.42 -17.25
CA ALA A 10 -8.62 -6.92 -17.77
C ALA A 10 -8.81 -5.43 -17.47
N SER A 11 -8.43 -4.98 -16.26
CA SER A 11 -8.46 -3.56 -15.90
C SER A 11 -7.51 -2.72 -16.75
N MET A 12 -6.31 -3.23 -17.04
CA MET A 12 -5.34 -2.55 -17.90
C MET A 12 -5.81 -2.47 -19.37
N ASP A 13 -6.44 -3.53 -19.89
CA ASP A 13 -7.03 -3.53 -21.23
C ASP A 13 -8.17 -2.49 -21.34
N TRP A 14 -8.97 -2.34 -20.28
CA TRP A 14 -9.99 -1.30 -20.21
C TRP A 14 -9.37 0.11 -20.15
N LEU A 15 -8.36 0.32 -19.29
CA LEU A 15 -7.66 1.59 -19.19
C LEU A 15 -7.05 2.03 -20.52
N ALA A 16 -6.51 1.09 -21.30
CA ALA A 16 -5.96 1.36 -22.63
C ALA A 16 -7.01 1.84 -23.66
N GLN A 17 -8.30 1.51 -23.43
CA GLN A 17 -9.40 1.98 -24.29
C GLN A 17 -9.84 3.41 -23.93
N VAL A 18 -9.87 3.75 -22.63
CA VAL A 18 -10.32 5.06 -22.16
C VAL A 18 -9.21 6.11 -22.18
N GLU A 19 -7.95 5.66 -22.05
CA GLU A 19 -6.77 6.51 -22.07
C GLU A 19 -5.68 5.85 -22.93
N PRO A 20 -5.54 6.25 -24.21
CA PRO A 20 -4.62 5.60 -25.17
C PRO A 20 -3.16 5.56 -24.74
N GLN A 21 -2.74 6.43 -23.82
CA GLN A 21 -1.38 6.46 -23.30
C GLN A 21 -1.04 5.18 -22.52
N PHE A 22 -2.03 4.57 -21.82
CA PHE A 22 -1.82 3.25 -21.20
C PHE A 22 -1.50 2.18 -22.24
N GLY A 23 -2.22 2.17 -23.39
CA GLY A 23 -1.97 1.21 -24.46
C GLY A 23 -0.54 1.30 -25.03
N LYS A 24 -0.06 2.53 -25.26
CA LYS A 24 1.32 2.76 -25.71
C LYS A 24 2.34 2.31 -24.66
N ALA A 25 2.10 2.64 -23.39
CA ALA A 25 3.00 2.27 -22.31
C ALA A 25 3.03 0.74 -22.08
N ILE A 26 1.89 0.05 -22.16
CA ILE A 26 1.81 -1.42 -22.10
C ILE A 26 2.61 -2.07 -23.24
N ALA A 27 2.53 -1.52 -24.46
CA ALA A 27 3.29 -2.03 -25.60
C ALA A 27 4.82 -1.96 -25.38
N LEU A 28 5.29 -0.98 -24.61
CA LEU A 28 6.71 -0.79 -24.30
C LEU A 28 7.17 -1.53 -23.05
N ALA A 29 6.39 -1.46 -21.95
CA ALA A 29 6.78 -1.97 -20.64
C ALA A 29 6.17 -3.32 -20.27
N GLY A 30 5.20 -3.82 -21.06
CA GLY A 30 4.42 -5.01 -20.75
C GLY A 30 3.38 -4.77 -19.65
N TYR A 31 2.65 -5.83 -19.29
CA TYR A 31 1.70 -5.80 -18.18
C TYR A 31 2.43 -5.92 -16.84
N PRO A 32 1.93 -5.25 -15.79
CA PRO A 32 2.45 -5.42 -14.45
C PRO A 32 2.02 -6.77 -13.87
N GLU A 33 2.81 -7.28 -12.94
CA GLU A 33 2.43 -8.46 -12.15
C GLU A 33 1.62 -8.05 -10.92
N ALA A 34 0.63 -8.87 -10.58
CA ALA A 34 -0.15 -8.68 -9.36
C ALA A 34 0.74 -8.87 -8.12
N ARG A 35 0.53 -8.00 -7.12
CA ARG A 35 1.16 -8.10 -5.81
C ARG A 35 0.07 -8.28 -4.77
N ILE A 36 -0.08 -9.51 -4.29
CA ILE A 36 -1.10 -9.85 -3.30
C ILE A 36 -0.42 -9.97 -1.94
N ARG A 37 -1.05 -9.39 -0.92
CA ARG A 37 -0.67 -9.54 0.49
C ARG A 37 -1.81 -10.18 1.24
N GLU A 38 -1.50 -10.97 2.24
CA GLU A 38 -2.54 -11.48 3.14
C GLU A 38 -3.13 -10.32 3.97
N PRO A 39 -4.47 -10.20 4.05
CA PRO A 39 -5.08 -9.21 4.93
C PRO A 39 -4.83 -9.55 6.40
N GLY A 40 -4.93 -8.54 7.26
CA GLY A 40 -4.88 -8.74 8.70
C GLY A 40 -3.79 -7.96 9.42
N TYR A 41 -3.71 -8.22 10.72
CA TYR A 41 -2.84 -7.54 11.67
C TYR A 41 -1.36 -7.57 11.28
N ALA A 42 -0.83 -8.76 10.92
CA ALA A 42 0.58 -8.91 10.59
C ALA A 42 1.01 -8.05 9.40
N THR A 43 0.16 -7.89 8.40
CA THR A 43 0.44 -7.03 7.23
C THR A 43 0.50 -5.54 7.61
N LEU A 44 -0.37 -5.06 8.50
CA LEU A 44 -0.28 -3.70 9.03
C LEU A 44 0.96 -3.51 9.91
N LEU A 45 1.28 -4.49 10.77
CA LEU A 45 2.49 -4.44 11.59
C LEU A 45 3.75 -4.44 10.70
N ARG A 46 3.81 -5.25 9.64
CA ARG A 46 4.91 -5.23 8.67
C ARG A 46 5.04 -3.87 7.99
N THR A 47 3.93 -3.21 7.71
CA THR A 47 3.93 -1.84 7.16
C THR A 47 4.59 -0.85 8.14
N ILE A 48 4.25 -0.92 9.44
CA ILE A 48 4.88 -0.09 10.48
C ILE A 48 6.38 -0.38 10.59
N VAL A 49 6.77 -1.66 10.62
CA VAL A 49 8.18 -2.08 10.69
C VAL A 49 8.97 -1.58 9.50
N GLY A 50 8.38 -1.60 8.29
CA GLY A 50 9.02 -1.20 7.05
C GLY A 50 9.16 0.31 6.82
N GLN A 51 8.52 1.16 7.63
CA GLN A 51 8.58 2.60 7.45
C GLN A 51 10.03 3.14 7.54
N GLN A 52 10.42 3.95 6.54
CA GLN A 52 11.71 4.67 6.52
C GLN A 52 12.96 3.78 6.67
N VAL A 53 12.88 2.54 6.25
CA VAL A 53 14.03 1.62 6.21
C VAL A 53 14.05 0.85 4.90
N SER A 54 15.20 0.27 4.54
CA SER A 54 15.29 -0.59 3.36
C SER A 54 14.51 -1.90 3.56
N VAL A 55 14.12 -2.54 2.45
CA VAL A 55 13.45 -3.85 2.46
C VAL A 55 14.25 -4.89 3.27
N ALA A 56 15.57 -4.92 3.08
CA ALA A 56 16.45 -5.84 3.81
C ALA A 56 16.46 -5.56 5.32
N ALA A 57 16.49 -4.28 5.72
CA ALA A 57 16.43 -3.91 7.13
C ALA A 57 15.06 -4.25 7.75
N ALA A 58 13.97 -3.99 7.04
CA ALA A 58 12.62 -4.37 7.47
C ALA A 58 12.49 -5.88 7.67
N ALA A 59 12.99 -6.69 6.74
CA ALA A 59 13.01 -8.15 6.84
C ALA A 59 13.83 -8.63 8.06
N SER A 60 14.99 -8.03 8.29
CA SER A 60 15.82 -8.37 9.47
C SER A 60 15.11 -8.06 10.79
N VAL A 61 14.44 -6.91 10.89
CA VAL A 61 13.64 -6.54 12.08
C VAL A 61 12.48 -7.51 12.25
N TRP A 62 11.77 -7.83 11.18
CA TRP A 62 10.63 -8.76 11.20
C TRP A 62 11.03 -10.14 11.71
N ASN A 63 12.11 -10.72 11.18
CA ASN A 63 12.60 -12.04 11.60
C ASN A 63 12.96 -12.07 13.10
N LYS A 64 13.52 -10.98 13.63
CA LYS A 64 13.83 -10.87 15.07
C LYS A 64 12.55 -10.75 15.92
N LEU A 65 11.54 -10.05 15.41
CA LEU A 65 10.24 -9.95 16.06
C LEU A 65 9.55 -11.32 16.09
N GLU A 66 9.52 -12.07 15.00
CA GLU A 66 8.96 -13.43 14.97
C GLU A 66 9.73 -14.38 15.89
N ALA A 67 11.05 -14.26 15.98
CA ALA A 67 11.84 -15.05 16.94
C ALA A 67 11.51 -14.72 18.40
N LEU A 68 11.14 -13.47 18.70
CA LEU A 68 10.78 -13.04 20.06
C LEU A 68 9.32 -13.34 20.41
N LEU A 69 8.41 -13.09 19.45
CA LEU A 69 6.95 -13.04 19.70
C LEU A 69 6.22 -14.28 19.17
N GLY A 70 6.88 -15.09 18.36
CA GLY A 70 6.25 -16.17 17.61
C GLY A 70 5.77 -15.74 16.22
N PRO A 71 5.27 -16.69 15.42
CA PRO A 71 4.80 -16.44 14.05
C PRO A 71 3.75 -15.32 14.00
N GLU A 72 3.83 -14.47 12.98
CA GLU A 72 2.92 -13.36 12.74
C GLU A 72 2.90 -12.29 13.86
N CYS A 73 3.80 -12.39 14.87
CA CYS A 73 3.94 -11.45 15.97
C CYS A 73 2.60 -11.14 16.70
N PRO A 74 1.91 -12.10 17.33
CA PRO A 74 0.56 -11.92 17.87
C PRO A 74 0.41 -10.68 18.72
N PRO A 75 -0.73 -9.95 18.62
CA PRO A 75 -0.91 -8.66 19.28
C PRO A 75 -0.92 -8.75 20.82
N ASP A 76 -1.45 -9.82 21.38
CA ASP A 76 -1.46 -10.11 22.82
C ASP A 76 -0.05 -10.36 23.38
N ILE A 77 0.82 -11.01 22.60
CA ILE A 77 2.22 -11.22 22.96
C ILE A 77 3.02 -9.92 22.79
N LEU A 78 2.78 -9.16 21.70
CA LEU A 78 3.49 -7.91 21.45
C LEU A 78 3.22 -6.85 22.51
N ILE A 79 1.96 -6.71 22.96
CA ILE A 79 1.57 -5.60 23.82
C ILE A 79 2.20 -5.68 25.22
N VAL A 80 2.55 -6.88 25.70
CA VAL A 80 3.15 -7.13 27.01
C VAL A 80 4.69 -7.07 27.02
N GLN A 81 5.34 -6.99 25.83
CA GLN A 81 6.80 -6.89 25.77
C GLN A 81 7.30 -5.58 26.35
N ASP A 82 8.47 -5.60 26.97
CA ASP A 82 9.12 -4.35 27.37
C ASP A 82 9.72 -3.59 26.17
N TYR A 83 10.08 -2.33 26.39
CA TYR A 83 10.65 -1.48 25.34
C TYR A 83 12.04 -1.93 24.92
N ASP A 84 12.84 -2.52 25.77
CA ASP A 84 14.22 -2.92 25.49
C ASP A 84 14.24 -4.20 24.65
N ALA A 85 13.33 -5.15 24.90
CA ALA A 85 13.17 -6.34 24.05
C ALA A 85 12.81 -5.97 22.61
N LEU A 86 11.84 -5.09 22.40
CA LEU A 86 11.45 -4.63 21.07
C LEU A 86 12.55 -3.78 20.40
N ARG A 87 13.32 -3.01 21.18
CA ARG A 87 14.47 -2.25 20.71
C ARG A 87 15.59 -3.17 20.23
N ALA A 88 15.85 -4.27 20.94
CA ALA A 88 16.83 -5.28 20.55
C ALA A 88 16.48 -5.93 19.18
N CYS A 89 15.18 -6.03 18.86
CA CYS A 89 14.73 -6.44 17.52
C CYS A 89 14.98 -5.37 16.44
N GLY A 90 15.30 -4.13 16.81
CA GLY A 90 15.56 -3.02 15.88
C GLY A 90 14.39 -2.04 15.74
N MET A 91 13.35 -2.11 16.59
CA MET A 91 12.26 -1.15 16.56
C MET A 91 12.63 0.16 17.26
N SER A 92 12.50 1.28 16.57
CA SER A 92 12.58 2.60 17.21
C SER A 92 11.44 2.78 18.21
N ARG A 93 11.62 3.65 19.21
CA ARG A 93 10.58 3.94 20.22
C ARG A 93 9.25 4.38 19.57
N GLN A 94 9.33 5.14 18.49
CA GLN A 94 8.16 5.58 17.73
C GLN A 94 7.41 4.39 17.11
N LYS A 95 8.12 3.49 16.41
CA LYS A 95 7.51 2.28 15.82
C LYS A 95 6.94 1.35 16.88
N GLN A 96 7.58 1.23 18.05
CA GLN A 96 7.03 0.47 19.17
C GLN A 96 5.69 1.06 19.64
N GLY A 97 5.58 2.40 19.72
CA GLY A 97 4.33 3.07 20.05
C GLY A 97 3.24 2.82 18.98
N TYR A 98 3.59 2.79 17.71
CA TYR A 98 2.67 2.47 16.62
C TYR A 98 2.20 1.01 16.65
N ALA A 99 3.13 0.08 16.86
CA ALA A 99 2.82 -1.35 16.99
C ALA A 99 1.90 -1.65 18.17
N ARG A 100 2.13 -0.99 19.33
CA ARG A 100 1.25 -1.11 20.50
C ARG A 100 -0.14 -0.52 20.24
N SER A 101 -0.22 0.65 19.58
CA SER A 101 -1.50 1.24 19.20
C SER A 101 -2.31 0.30 18.28
N LEU A 102 -1.65 -0.33 17.31
CA LEU A 102 -2.29 -1.33 16.45
C LEU A 102 -2.77 -2.54 17.27
N ALA A 103 -1.90 -3.11 18.11
CA ALA A 103 -2.22 -4.27 18.94
C ALA A 103 -3.40 -3.98 19.90
N GLU A 104 -3.42 -2.82 20.54
CA GLU A 104 -4.50 -2.39 21.44
C GLU A 104 -5.85 -2.30 20.72
N LEU A 105 -5.87 -1.67 19.54
CA LEU A 105 -7.10 -1.53 18.75
C LEU A 105 -7.65 -2.88 18.27
N ILE A 106 -6.78 -3.83 17.92
CA ILE A 106 -7.17 -5.20 17.56
C ILE A 106 -7.74 -5.94 18.78
N LEU A 107 -7.01 -5.93 19.90
CA LEU A 107 -7.40 -6.67 21.12
C LEU A 107 -8.69 -6.16 21.76
N THR A 108 -8.95 -4.86 21.65
CA THR A 108 -10.19 -4.25 22.15
C THR A 108 -11.36 -4.39 21.16
N GLY A 109 -11.13 -4.89 19.95
CA GLY A 109 -12.14 -4.95 18.91
C GLY A 109 -12.49 -3.59 18.29
N ALA A 110 -11.76 -2.52 18.63
CA ALA A 110 -11.95 -1.18 18.06
C ALA A 110 -11.50 -1.12 16.58
N LEU A 111 -10.63 -2.04 16.16
CA LEU A 111 -10.23 -2.24 14.77
C LEU A 111 -10.51 -3.68 14.34
N ALA A 112 -11.63 -3.89 13.63
CA ALA A 112 -12.03 -5.17 13.06
C ALA A 112 -11.58 -5.19 11.57
N LEU A 113 -10.46 -5.87 11.29
CA LEU A 113 -9.89 -5.91 9.94
C LEU A 113 -10.64 -6.84 8.98
N ASP A 114 -11.46 -7.71 9.50
CA ASP A 114 -12.38 -8.61 8.78
C ASP A 114 -13.74 -7.96 8.45
N ALA A 115 -13.98 -6.75 8.95
CA ALA A 115 -15.23 -6.00 8.81
C ALA A 115 -14.98 -4.52 8.44
N LEU A 116 -14.04 -4.26 7.53
CA LEU A 116 -13.75 -2.90 7.05
C LEU A 116 -14.98 -2.30 6.34
N PRO A 117 -15.21 -0.97 6.49
CA PRO A 117 -16.26 -0.29 5.72
C PRO A 117 -16.15 -0.55 4.21
N ASN A 118 -17.30 -0.71 3.54
CA ASN A 118 -17.32 -0.92 2.09
C ASN A 118 -16.90 0.34 1.29
N ASP A 119 -17.21 1.53 1.80
CA ASP A 119 -16.76 2.78 1.22
C ASP A 119 -15.25 2.97 1.44
N ASP A 120 -14.52 3.30 0.37
CA ASP A 120 -13.06 3.40 0.41
C ASP A 120 -12.55 4.51 1.34
N GLU A 121 -13.22 5.68 1.34
CA GLU A 121 -12.82 6.79 2.21
C GLU A 121 -13.13 6.48 3.67
N ALA A 122 -14.25 5.84 3.94
CA ALA A 122 -14.57 5.36 5.29
C ALA A 122 -13.57 4.29 5.77
N ALA A 123 -13.15 3.38 4.89
CA ALA A 123 -12.14 2.37 5.21
C ALA A 123 -10.76 3.00 5.47
N ILE A 124 -10.36 4.00 4.67
CA ILE A 124 -9.14 4.77 4.88
C ILE A 124 -9.19 5.48 6.25
N ALA A 125 -10.30 6.17 6.54
CA ALA A 125 -10.48 6.85 7.82
C ALA A 125 -10.43 5.87 9.00
N TYR A 126 -11.03 4.68 8.83
CA TYR A 126 -11.03 3.62 9.83
C TYR A 126 -9.62 3.06 10.10
N LEU A 127 -8.81 2.84 9.07
CA LEU A 127 -7.43 2.37 9.22
C LEU A 127 -6.49 3.45 9.79
N THR A 128 -6.72 4.73 9.48
CA THR A 128 -5.87 5.83 9.95
C THR A 128 -6.02 6.17 11.43
N GLN A 129 -6.98 5.56 12.15
CA GLN A 129 -7.04 5.65 13.62
C GLN A 129 -5.81 4.98 14.29
N VAL A 130 -5.14 4.05 13.61
CA VAL A 130 -3.90 3.45 14.09
C VAL A 130 -2.78 4.49 14.02
N LYS A 131 -2.15 4.76 15.15
CA LYS A 131 -0.99 5.68 15.20
C LYS A 131 0.10 5.22 14.24
N GLY A 132 0.55 6.11 13.37
CA GLY A 132 1.59 5.83 12.38
C GLY A 132 1.08 5.22 11.07
N ILE A 133 -0.20 4.88 10.95
CA ILE A 133 -0.83 4.54 9.68
C ILE A 133 -1.47 5.81 9.12
N GLY A 134 -0.79 6.40 8.12
CA GLY A 134 -1.34 7.52 7.37
C GLY A 134 -2.17 7.05 6.17
N ARG A 135 -2.78 8.02 5.45
CA ARG A 135 -3.61 7.76 4.27
C ARG A 135 -2.91 6.83 3.26
N TRP A 136 -1.67 7.14 2.88
CA TRP A 136 -0.92 6.31 1.93
C TRP A 136 -0.78 4.86 2.40
N SER A 137 -0.46 4.62 3.68
CA SER A 137 -0.34 3.26 4.22
C SER A 137 -1.67 2.52 4.23
N ALA A 138 -2.78 3.22 4.53
CA ALA A 138 -4.13 2.67 4.45
C ALA A 138 -4.50 2.31 3.00
N GLU A 139 -4.24 3.21 2.04
CA GLU A 139 -4.45 2.96 0.61
C GLU A 139 -3.66 1.74 0.12
N ILE A 140 -2.40 1.59 0.52
CA ILE A 140 -1.56 0.43 0.19
C ILE A 140 -2.13 -0.87 0.76
N TYR A 141 -2.64 -0.85 2.00
CA TYR A 141 -3.29 -2.01 2.60
C TYR A 141 -4.57 -2.39 1.84
N LEU A 142 -5.44 -1.44 1.56
CA LEU A 142 -6.70 -1.67 0.85
C LEU A 142 -6.47 -2.17 -0.58
N LEU A 143 -5.45 -1.67 -1.27
CA LEU A 143 -5.12 -2.08 -2.63
C LEU A 143 -4.54 -3.49 -2.68
N PHE A 144 -3.53 -3.79 -1.85
CA PHE A 144 -2.76 -5.02 -1.99
C PHE A 144 -3.24 -6.17 -1.10
N ALA A 145 -3.87 -5.90 0.04
CA ALA A 145 -4.39 -6.92 0.93
C ALA A 145 -5.89 -7.16 0.72
N GLU A 146 -6.69 -6.10 0.67
CA GLU A 146 -8.13 -6.21 0.43
C GLU A 146 -8.48 -6.40 -1.05
N GLY A 147 -7.62 -5.92 -1.96
CA GLY A 147 -7.84 -6.00 -3.41
C GLY A 147 -8.90 -5.02 -3.92
N ARG A 148 -9.04 -3.88 -3.27
CA ARG A 148 -10.00 -2.87 -3.71
C ARG A 148 -9.58 -2.24 -5.03
N PRO A 149 -10.42 -2.33 -6.07
CA PRO A 149 -9.99 -2.03 -7.45
C PRO A 149 -9.83 -0.53 -7.72
N ASP A 150 -10.46 0.33 -6.92
CA ASP A 150 -10.51 1.78 -7.18
C ASP A 150 -9.69 2.63 -6.21
N ILE A 151 -8.83 2.02 -5.42
CA ILE A 151 -7.90 2.75 -4.54
C ILE A 151 -6.84 3.48 -5.36
N TRP A 152 -6.67 4.78 -5.08
CA TRP A 152 -5.76 5.65 -5.80
C TRP A 152 -4.82 6.40 -4.85
N PRO A 153 -3.58 5.92 -4.62
CA PRO A 153 -2.61 6.54 -3.73
C PRO A 153 -1.97 7.80 -4.35
N ALA A 154 -2.77 8.83 -4.58
CA ALA A 154 -2.35 10.06 -5.25
C ALA A 154 -1.26 10.85 -4.50
N GLY A 155 -1.07 10.59 -3.20
CA GLY A 155 0.03 11.16 -2.41
C GLY A 155 1.40 10.52 -2.71
N ASP A 156 1.46 9.41 -3.47
CA ASP A 156 2.70 8.72 -3.81
C ASP A 156 3.48 9.47 -4.89
N LEU A 157 4.74 9.81 -4.60
CA LEU A 157 5.58 10.60 -5.51
C LEU A 157 5.94 9.83 -6.80
N ALA A 158 6.11 8.51 -6.71
CA ALA A 158 6.40 7.70 -7.89
C ALA A 158 5.18 7.61 -8.82
N ILE A 159 3.97 7.55 -8.25
CA ILE A 159 2.71 7.64 -9.03
C ILE A 159 2.60 9.01 -9.71
N GLN A 160 2.83 10.10 -8.98
CA GLN A 160 2.79 11.45 -9.55
C GLN A 160 3.77 11.60 -10.71
N GLU A 161 5.01 11.15 -10.53
CA GLU A 161 6.04 11.19 -11.55
C GLU A 161 5.65 10.36 -12.77
N SER A 162 5.16 9.14 -12.56
CA SER A 162 4.77 8.23 -13.64
C SER A 162 3.56 8.73 -14.42
N VAL A 163 2.56 9.31 -13.72
CA VAL A 163 1.42 9.95 -14.38
C VAL A 163 1.88 11.14 -15.22
N GLY A 164 2.79 11.96 -14.71
CA GLY A 164 3.37 13.07 -15.46
C GLY A 164 4.01 12.60 -16.77
N ARG A 165 4.83 11.55 -16.72
CA ARG A 165 5.49 10.95 -17.89
C ARG A 165 4.49 10.31 -18.83
N LEU A 166 3.54 9.53 -18.33
CA LEU A 166 2.50 8.85 -19.10
C LEU A 166 1.63 9.84 -19.86
N MET A 167 1.29 10.97 -19.23
CA MET A 167 0.43 12.01 -19.82
C MET A 167 1.22 13.07 -20.60
N GLY A 168 2.55 12.95 -20.72
CA GLY A 168 3.40 13.90 -21.42
C GLY A 168 3.40 15.30 -20.80
N LEU A 169 3.24 15.41 -19.46
CA LEU A 169 3.21 16.70 -18.77
C LEU A 169 4.63 17.26 -18.61
N PRO A 170 4.83 18.57 -18.75
CA PRO A 170 6.16 19.18 -18.69
C PRO A 170 6.78 19.17 -17.28
N VAL A 171 5.95 19.00 -16.25
CA VAL A 171 6.37 18.91 -14.83
C VAL A 171 5.56 17.85 -14.13
N ARG A 172 6.12 17.32 -13.04
CA ARG A 172 5.40 16.37 -12.18
C ARG A 172 4.11 17.03 -11.64
N PRO A 173 2.94 16.43 -11.91
CA PRO A 173 1.68 16.95 -11.40
C PRO A 173 1.58 16.77 -9.88
N SER A 174 0.83 17.66 -9.25
CA SER A 174 0.49 17.56 -7.82
C SER A 174 -0.52 16.44 -7.53
N GLU A 175 -0.64 16.05 -6.25
CA GLU A 175 -1.68 15.13 -5.79
C GLU A 175 -3.07 15.52 -6.26
N LYS A 176 -3.42 16.82 -6.18
CA LYS A 176 -4.73 17.33 -6.60
C LYS A 176 -4.97 17.14 -8.09
N GLU A 177 -3.96 17.42 -8.91
CA GLU A 177 -4.05 17.28 -10.37
C GLU A 177 -4.21 15.82 -10.78
N ILE A 178 -3.43 14.89 -10.21
CA ILE A 178 -3.58 13.48 -10.57
C ILE A 178 -4.86 12.85 -10.03
N ARG A 179 -5.48 13.38 -8.99
CA ARG A 179 -6.84 12.98 -8.58
C ARG A 179 -7.87 13.34 -9.64
N VAL A 180 -7.75 14.54 -10.24
CA VAL A 180 -8.63 14.97 -11.33
C VAL A 180 -8.40 14.12 -12.59
N ILE A 181 -7.16 13.89 -12.99
CA ILE A 181 -6.81 13.06 -14.15
C ILE A 181 -7.39 11.65 -13.98
N ALA A 182 -7.24 11.05 -12.80
CA ALA A 182 -7.65 9.68 -12.55
C ALA A 182 -9.18 9.47 -12.39
N GLU A 183 -10.00 10.50 -12.40
CA GLU A 183 -11.46 10.32 -12.33
C GLU A 183 -12.02 9.53 -13.52
N ASN A 184 -11.43 9.70 -14.71
CA ASN A 184 -11.81 8.94 -15.91
C ASN A 184 -11.34 7.47 -15.86
N TRP A 185 -10.50 7.09 -14.91
CA TRP A 185 -9.97 5.72 -14.77
C TRP A 185 -10.78 4.86 -13.80
N ARG A 186 -11.82 5.44 -13.17
CA ARG A 186 -12.76 4.68 -12.35
C ARG A 186 -13.49 3.61 -13.16
N PRO A 187 -13.72 2.43 -12.61
CA PRO A 187 -13.38 1.95 -11.26
C PRO A 187 -12.03 1.19 -11.20
N HIS A 188 -11.08 1.47 -12.10
CA HIS A 188 -9.84 0.71 -12.28
C HIS A 188 -8.59 1.48 -11.84
N ARG A 189 -8.74 2.49 -10.95
CA ARG A 189 -7.61 3.32 -10.50
C ARG A 189 -6.55 2.52 -9.75
N GLY A 190 -6.91 1.43 -9.06
CA GLY A 190 -5.97 0.54 -8.41
C GLY A 190 -5.04 -0.15 -9.42
N ALA A 191 -5.57 -0.61 -10.56
CA ALA A 191 -4.75 -1.15 -11.64
C ALA A 191 -3.83 -0.07 -12.26
N ALA A 192 -4.33 1.15 -12.43
CA ALA A 192 -3.52 2.28 -12.89
C ALA A 192 -2.37 2.57 -11.90
N ALA A 193 -2.61 2.53 -10.59
CA ALA A 193 -1.57 2.70 -9.57
C ALA A 193 -0.49 1.61 -9.67
N ILE A 194 -0.89 0.34 -9.78
CA ILE A 194 0.05 -0.79 -9.93
C ILE A 194 0.88 -0.62 -11.20
N PHE A 195 0.26 -0.22 -12.30
CA PHE A 195 0.95 0.01 -13.57
C PHE A 195 1.91 1.21 -13.50
N THR A 196 1.52 2.31 -12.85
CA THR A 196 2.41 3.47 -12.70
C THR A 196 3.66 3.14 -11.90
N TRP A 197 3.58 2.31 -10.85
CA TRP A 197 4.78 1.79 -10.18
C TRP A 197 5.59 0.84 -11.05
N HIS A 198 4.93 0.03 -11.90
CA HIS A 198 5.63 -0.86 -12.83
C HIS A 198 6.51 -0.07 -13.79
N ILE A 199 5.97 0.95 -14.46
CA ILE A 199 6.72 1.79 -15.41
C ILE A 199 7.77 2.67 -14.69
N TYR A 200 7.50 3.13 -13.45
CA TYR A 200 8.48 3.84 -12.65
C TYR A 200 9.73 3.00 -12.40
N ASN A 201 9.54 1.76 -11.97
CA ASN A 201 10.64 0.84 -11.67
C ASN A 201 11.38 0.37 -12.94
N ALA A 202 10.71 0.33 -14.08
CA ALA A 202 11.32 0.03 -15.38
C ALA A 202 12.14 1.20 -15.96
N GLY A 203 12.18 2.35 -15.29
CA GLY A 203 12.90 3.53 -15.78
C GLY A 203 12.25 4.16 -17.02
N PHE A 204 10.93 4.00 -17.17
CA PHE A 204 10.18 4.48 -18.31
C PHE A 204 10.29 6.02 -18.43
N GLU A 205 10.80 6.49 -19.57
CA GLU A 205 10.80 7.90 -19.94
C GLU A 205 9.54 8.24 -20.76
N ALA A 206 9.22 9.52 -20.90
CA ALA A 206 7.97 9.97 -21.54
C ALA A 206 7.71 9.31 -22.91
N ILE A 207 6.42 9.06 -23.21
CA ILE A 207 5.93 8.55 -24.51
C ILE A 207 5.91 9.66 -25.54
#